data_e63b8e5be66d1f2777e6c27347fca618
#
_entry.id   e63b8e5be66d1f2777e6c27347fca618
#
_cell.length_a   1.000
_cell.length_b   1.000
_cell.length_c   1.000
_cell.angle_alpha   90.00
_cell.angle_beta   90.00
_cell.angle_gamma   90.00
#
_symmetry.space_group_name_H-M   'P 1'
#
loop_
_entity.id
_entity.type
_entity.pdbx_description
1 polymer ?
#
loop_
_entity_poly.entity_id
_entity_poly.type
_entity_poly.pdbx_seq_one_letter_code
_entity_poly.pdbx_strand_id
1 'polypeptide(L)'
;MYVNYQNEGTYFFMKNMKSIVKSAAVITSAAALVMTSGCIGDTKWAFRSGEFSAKNSAWILNTYTSAMSAVSKAQESDSTINIKTMDFDKQKIEGKLAKDWVYAEAKASCLRMITLDKLVKEYNAKVDTSTFDMQKNFYLNYYYTPQKELYDELGVSEQTFIDAYIMPEANYDAVFNAIYQKGGTKAVSDEDVEKYFTDNYVTYYYLTYDIKTTDQSGVSTEIDDETKDKYEENFRKYQHMLNEQSKTTKDVDDQYKIDFEAEESKGATETQAVDDIESEDLKKAVQNAEEKKAEVVTIGDKVYLIYKGSIKEKAADIKPEDEITEEDSGAVSRNSIVTKMKSEEYKEFFEDEVDKLKYERNDACISKYSVMRTVDILKKKAGA
;
A
#
# COMPACT_ATOMS: atom_id res chain seq x y z
N MET A 1 -3.47 20.82 7.19
CA MET A 1 -3.50 20.17 5.89
C MET A 1 -2.90 18.79 6.08
N TYR A 2 -3.74 17.77 6.31
CA TYR A 2 -3.29 16.40 6.50
C TYR A 2 -3.22 15.75 5.12
N VAL A 3 -2.01 15.58 4.61
CA VAL A 3 -1.76 14.80 3.42
C VAL A 3 -2.00 13.34 3.80
N ASN A 4 -3.03 12.74 3.22
CA ASN A 4 -3.33 11.32 3.33
C ASN A 4 -2.29 10.54 2.49
N TYR A 5 -1.09 10.33 3.02
CA TYR A 5 -0.22 9.27 2.56
C TYR A 5 -0.78 7.96 3.14
N GLN A 6 -1.83 7.43 2.54
CA GLN A 6 -2.11 6.01 2.66
C GLN A 6 -1.07 5.29 1.81
N ASN A 7 -0.04 4.84 2.49
CA ASN A 7 1.09 4.12 1.94
C ASN A 7 0.58 2.80 1.34
N GLU A 8 0.40 2.75 0.03
CA GLU A 8 0.00 1.53 -0.69
C GLU A 8 0.96 0.37 -0.41
N GLY A 9 2.24 0.63 -0.10
CA GLY A 9 3.24 -0.36 0.25
C GLY A 9 2.93 -1.12 1.54
N THR A 10 2.54 -0.43 2.62
CA THR A 10 2.19 -1.09 3.91
C THR A 10 0.90 -1.88 3.77
N TYR A 11 -0.05 -1.35 3.00
CA TYR A 11 -1.29 -2.04 2.66
C TYR A 11 -1.02 -3.25 1.74
N PHE A 12 -0.01 -3.16 0.87
CA PHE A 12 0.43 -4.25 0.00
C PHE A 12 1.01 -5.41 0.80
N PHE A 13 1.88 -5.16 1.78
CA PHE A 13 2.44 -6.22 2.63
C PHE A 13 1.37 -6.88 3.51
N MET A 14 0.38 -6.12 4.01
CA MET A 14 -0.73 -6.64 4.82
C MET A 14 -1.92 -7.16 3.98
N LYS A 15 -2.25 -6.53 2.84
CA LYS A 15 -3.40 -6.90 1.99
C LYS A 15 -3.12 -8.13 1.12
N ASN A 16 -1.88 -8.33 0.68
CA ASN A 16 -1.47 -9.48 -0.12
C ASN A 16 -1.29 -10.78 0.65
N MET A 17 -1.41 -10.77 1.98
CA MET A 17 -1.59 -12.01 2.75
C MET A 17 -2.85 -12.81 2.33
N LYS A 18 -3.80 -12.20 1.61
CA LYS A 18 -5.03 -12.89 1.13
C LYS A 18 -4.81 -13.83 -0.06
N SER A 19 -3.72 -13.72 -0.81
CA SER A 19 -3.54 -14.46 -2.08
C SER A 19 -2.68 -15.73 -1.97
N ILE A 20 -1.95 -15.94 -0.86
CA ILE A 20 -0.87 -16.93 -0.78
C ILE A 20 -1.32 -18.34 -0.37
N VAL A 21 -2.60 -18.51 0.01
CA VAL A 21 -3.11 -19.80 0.50
C VAL A 21 -3.33 -20.85 -0.61
N LYS A 22 -3.20 -20.47 -1.89
CA LYS A 22 -3.51 -21.41 -3.00
C LYS A 22 -2.35 -22.29 -3.48
N SER A 23 -1.12 -22.06 -3.03
CA SER A 23 0.07 -22.78 -3.56
C SER A 23 0.93 -23.51 -2.53
N ALA A 24 0.46 -23.72 -1.31
CA ALA A 24 1.17 -24.60 -0.38
C ALA A 24 0.92 -26.08 -0.71
N ALA A 25 1.35 -26.52 -1.89
CA ALA A 25 1.48 -27.92 -2.21
C ALA A 25 2.66 -28.50 -1.41
N VAL A 26 2.32 -29.50 -0.62
CA VAL A 26 3.19 -30.29 0.22
C VAL A 26 4.43 -30.77 -0.54
N ILE A 27 5.59 -30.20 -0.24
CA ILE A 27 6.86 -30.86 -0.50
C ILE A 27 7.33 -31.45 0.82
N THR A 28 6.97 -32.72 1.04
CA THR A 28 7.61 -33.57 2.03
C THR A 28 9.00 -33.93 1.51
N SER A 29 10.00 -33.12 1.81
CA SER A 29 11.39 -33.54 1.67
C SER A 29 11.76 -34.38 2.88
N ALA A 30 12.06 -35.64 2.65
CA ALA A 30 12.60 -36.57 3.64
C ALA A 30 13.89 -35.97 4.23
N ALA A 31 13.81 -35.47 5.46
CA ALA A 31 14.98 -35.09 6.22
C ALA A 31 15.62 -36.36 6.77
N ALA A 32 16.82 -36.66 6.32
CA ALA A 32 17.66 -37.66 6.95
C ALA A 32 17.90 -37.30 8.41
N LEU A 33 17.40 -38.12 9.32
CA LEU A 33 17.68 -38.03 10.76
C LEU A 33 19.18 -38.30 11.00
N VAL A 34 19.92 -37.24 11.24
CA VAL A 34 21.21 -37.37 11.94
C VAL A 34 20.94 -37.06 13.41
N MET A 35 20.70 -38.11 14.17
CA MET A 35 20.71 -38.05 15.62
C MET A 35 22.16 -37.87 16.07
N THR A 36 22.56 -36.67 16.43
CA THR A 36 23.76 -36.43 17.26
C THR A 36 23.33 -35.89 18.59
N SER A 37 23.75 -36.65 19.61
CA SER A 37 23.58 -36.40 21.01
C SER A 37 24.03 -35.02 21.49
N GLY A 38 23.17 -34.32 22.24
CA GLY A 38 23.59 -33.54 23.40
C GLY A 38 24.40 -32.28 23.18
N CYS A 39 24.00 -31.39 22.23
CA CYS A 39 24.35 -29.98 22.33
C CYS A 39 23.06 -29.17 22.42
N ILE A 40 23.00 -28.21 23.35
CA ILE A 40 21.98 -27.17 23.34
C ILE A 40 22.13 -26.49 21.97
N GLY A 41 21.25 -26.80 21.01
CA GLY A 41 21.37 -26.32 19.64
C GLY A 41 21.47 -24.79 19.62
N ASP A 42 22.25 -24.25 18.69
CA ASP A 42 22.31 -22.81 18.47
C ASP A 42 20.90 -22.30 18.14
N THR A 43 20.36 -21.44 18.99
CA THR A 43 19.00 -20.87 18.83
C THR A 43 19.02 -19.42 18.33
N LYS A 44 20.13 -18.97 17.74
CA LYS A 44 20.30 -17.59 17.30
C LYS A 44 19.55 -17.26 16.02
N TRP A 45 19.18 -18.27 15.22
CA TRP A 45 18.43 -18.11 13.98
C TRP A 45 17.29 -19.14 13.90
N ALA A 46 16.25 -18.83 13.16
CA ALA A 46 15.09 -19.69 12.94
C ALA A 46 15.13 -20.36 11.55
N PHE A 47 15.44 -19.58 10.53
CA PHE A 47 15.59 -20.02 9.13
C PHE A 47 16.85 -19.40 8.54
N ARG A 48 17.51 -20.12 7.61
CA ARG A 48 18.65 -19.57 6.87
C ARG A 48 18.78 -20.17 5.47
N SER A 49 19.39 -19.39 4.57
CA SER A 49 19.77 -19.81 3.23
C SER A 49 21.18 -19.28 2.93
N GLY A 50 22.17 -20.18 2.94
CA GLY A 50 23.58 -19.77 2.83
C GLY A 50 24.00 -18.82 3.97
N GLU A 51 24.44 -17.63 3.61
CA GLU A 51 24.86 -16.60 4.57
C GLU A 51 23.70 -15.77 5.17
N PHE A 52 22.53 -15.79 4.53
CA PHE A 52 21.35 -15.02 4.93
C PHE A 52 20.50 -15.78 5.96
N SER A 53 20.03 -15.10 6.99
CA SER A 53 19.25 -15.76 8.03
C SER A 53 18.25 -14.85 8.73
N ALA A 54 17.06 -15.39 8.99
CA ALA A 54 16.13 -14.78 9.94
C ALA A 54 16.54 -15.15 11.37
N LYS A 55 16.94 -14.15 12.16
CA LYS A 55 17.34 -14.31 13.57
C LYS A 55 16.16 -14.81 14.39
N ASN A 56 16.44 -15.37 15.58
CA ASN A 56 15.40 -15.78 16.53
C ASN A 56 14.47 -14.63 16.94
N SER A 57 14.99 -13.42 17.10
CA SER A 57 14.19 -12.24 17.43
C SER A 57 13.27 -11.81 16.28
N ALA A 58 13.71 -11.94 15.03
CA ALA A 58 12.85 -11.74 13.84
C ALA A 58 11.73 -12.79 13.77
N TRP A 59 12.03 -14.06 14.06
CA TRP A 59 11.02 -15.11 14.18
C TRP A 59 9.97 -14.78 15.25
N ILE A 60 10.40 -14.33 16.43
CA ILE A 60 9.51 -13.95 17.53
C ILE A 60 8.62 -12.77 17.09
N LEU A 61 9.19 -11.72 16.48
CA LEU A 61 8.44 -10.56 16.00
C LEU A 61 7.43 -10.97 14.95
N ASN A 62 7.82 -11.76 13.95
CA ASN A 62 6.90 -12.23 12.91
C ASN A 62 5.82 -13.16 13.49
N THR A 63 6.13 -13.96 14.53
CA THR A 63 5.12 -14.75 15.24
C THR A 63 4.13 -13.85 15.98
N TYR A 64 4.62 -12.78 16.61
CA TYR A 64 3.77 -11.78 17.27
C TYR A 64 2.82 -11.10 16.29
N THR A 65 3.34 -10.56 15.20
CA THR A 65 2.52 -9.85 14.19
C THR A 65 1.50 -10.80 13.56
N SER A 66 1.89 -12.04 13.24
CA SER A 66 0.97 -13.06 12.71
C SER A 66 -0.09 -13.48 13.74
N ALA A 67 0.24 -13.55 15.03
CA ALA A 67 -0.75 -13.85 16.06
C ALA A 67 -1.79 -12.71 16.20
N MET A 68 -1.36 -11.46 16.14
CA MET A 68 -2.29 -10.32 16.16
C MET A 68 -3.16 -10.27 14.89
N SER A 69 -2.59 -10.59 13.73
CA SER A 69 -3.35 -10.73 12.47
C SER A 69 -4.38 -11.88 12.55
N ALA A 70 -4.05 -13.00 13.19
CA ALA A 70 -4.99 -14.09 13.40
C ALA A 70 -6.19 -13.65 14.28
N VAL A 71 -5.93 -12.85 15.33
CA VAL A 71 -7.00 -12.27 16.16
C VAL A 71 -7.89 -11.35 15.32
N SER A 72 -7.29 -10.44 14.54
CA SER A 72 -8.03 -9.53 13.67
C SER A 72 -8.92 -10.27 12.66
N LYS A 73 -8.39 -11.32 12.02
CA LYS A 73 -9.17 -12.18 11.10
C LYS A 73 -10.30 -12.93 11.82
N ALA A 74 -10.08 -13.38 13.05
CA ALA A 74 -11.14 -14.01 13.82
C ALA A 74 -12.27 -13.01 14.18
N GLN A 75 -11.92 -11.75 14.42
CA GLN A 75 -12.87 -10.66 14.68
C GLN A 75 -13.77 -10.33 13.49
N GLU A 76 -13.34 -10.60 12.26
CA GLU A 76 -14.19 -10.44 11.07
C GLU A 76 -15.43 -11.34 11.13
N SER A 77 -15.36 -12.48 11.81
CA SER A 77 -16.48 -13.42 12.01
C SER A 77 -17.18 -13.28 13.36
N ASP A 78 -16.46 -12.86 14.40
CA ASP A 78 -16.98 -12.66 15.76
C ASP A 78 -16.19 -11.53 16.44
N SER A 79 -16.78 -10.35 16.50
CA SER A 79 -16.17 -9.14 17.09
C SER A 79 -15.86 -9.24 18.59
N THR A 80 -16.36 -10.27 19.29
CA THR A 80 -16.07 -10.49 20.72
C THR A 80 -14.71 -11.18 20.94
N ILE A 81 -14.15 -11.78 19.90
CA ILE A 81 -12.83 -12.42 19.97
C ILE A 81 -11.75 -11.36 20.16
N ASN A 82 -10.84 -11.63 21.07
CA ASN A 82 -9.63 -10.84 21.29
C ASN A 82 -8.50 -11.75 21.76
N ILE A 83 -7.31 -11.20 21.95
CA ILE A 83 -6.13 -12.00 22.32
C ILE A 83 -6.32 -12.82 23.59
N LYS A 84 -7.14 -12.35 24.59
CA LYS A 84 -7.42 -13.09 25.83
C LYS A 84 -8.35 -14.27 25.60
N THR A 85 -9.38 -14.09 24.79
CA THR A 85 -10.49 -15.06 24.61
C THR A 85 -10.20 -16.06 23.50
N MET A 86 -9.30 -15.74 22.55
CA MET A 86 -9.00 -16.61 21.42
C MET A 86 -8.30 -17.89 21.84
N ASP A 87 -8.87 -19.04 21.50
CA ASP A 87 -8.25 -20.37 21.67
C ASP A 87 -7.52 -20.74 20.38
N PHE A 88 -6.19 -20.52 20.33
CA PHE A 88 -5.35 -20.78 19.16
C PHE A 88 -5.26 -22.28 18.81
N ASP A 89 -5.58 -23.18 19.74
CA ASP A 89 -5.63 -24.61 19.51
C ASP A 89 -6.94 -25.10 18.87
N LYS A 90 -8.00 -24.30 18.92
CA LYS A 90 -9.33 -24.68 18.41
C LYS A 90 -9.84 -23.76 17.32
N GLN A 91 -9.62 -22.42 17.45
CA GLN A 91 -10.03 -21.45 16.45
C GLN A 91 -9.41 -21.75 15.10
N LYS A 92 -10.21 -21.63 14.04
CA LYS A 92 -9.72 -21.79 12.67
C LYS A 92 -9.65 -20.46 11.96
N ILE A 93 -8.54 -20.23 11.27
CA ILE A 93 -8.31 -19.10 10.36
C ILE A 93 -8.05 -19.71 8.98
N GLU A 94 -8.87 -19.36 8.01
CA GLU A 94 -8.76 -19.86 6.62
C GLU A 94 -8.66 -21.41 6.55
N GLY A 95 -9.44 -22.08 7.41
CA GLY A 95 -9.50 -23.54 7.46
C GLY A 95 -8.40 -24.24 8.26
N LYS A 96 -7.34 -23.54 8.68
CA LYS A 96 -6.24 -24.08 9.52
C LYS A 96 -6.46 -23.70 10.99
N LEU A 97 -5.93 -24.50 11.94
CA LEU A 97 -5.87 -24.07 13.33
C LEU A 97 -5.08 -22.77 13.43
N ALA A 98 -5.52 -21.84 14.27
CA ALA A 98 -4.90 -20.51 14.35
C ALA A 98 -3.41 -20.58 14.66
N LYS A 99 -2.96 -21.47 15.54
CA LYS A 99 -1.52 -21.69 15.79
C LYS A 99 -0.74 -22.11 14.56
N ASP A 100 -1.33 -22.98 13.72
CA ASP A 100 -0.69 -23.48 12.51
C ASP A 100 -0.67 -22.40 11.41
N TRP A 101 -1.74 -21.59 11.34
CA TRP A 101 -1.82 -20.43 10.47
C TRP A 101 -0.74 -19.40 10.85
N VAL A 102 -0.64 -19.06 12.15
CA VAL A 102 0.39 -18.13 12.66
C VAL A 102 1.81 -18.64 12.35
N TYR A 103 2.06 -19.93 12.54
CA TYR A 103 3.34 -20.53 12.18
C TYR A 103 3.66 -20.37 10.70
N ALA A 104 2.69 -20.62 9.84
CA ALA A 104 2.86 -20.54 8.39
C ALA A 104 3.16 -19.10 7.93
N GLU A 105 2.43 -18.12 8.47
CA GLU A 105 2.63 -16.69 8.15
C GLU A 105 3.96 -16.16 8.66
N ALA A 106 4.31 -16.46 9.93
CA ALA A 106 5.59 -16.05 10.51
C ALA A 106 6.78 -16.65 9.75
N LYS A 107 6.66 -17.92 9.32
CA LYS A 107 7.65 -18.57 8.46
C LYS A 107 7.76 -17.88 7.12
N ALA A 108 6.63 -17.61 6.45
CA ALA A 108 6.62 -16.94 5.15
C ALA A 108 7.30 -15.56 5.25
N SER A 109 7.01 -14.78 6.28
CA SER A 109 7.67 -13.48 6.52
C SER A 109 9.18 -13.62 6.69
N CYS A 110 9.65 -14.62 7.44
CA CYS A 110 11.08 -14.89 7.58
C CYS A 110 11.74 -15.27 6.24
N LEU A 111 11.08 -16.09 5.41
CA LEU A 111 11.63 -16.49 4.10
C LEU A 111 11.67 -15.32 3.14
N ARG A 112 10.65 -14.45 3.13
CA ARG A 112 10.66 -13.20 2.35
C ARG A 112 11.80 -12.28 2.73
N MET A 113 12.05 -12.08 4.03
CA MET A 113 13.22 -11.33 4.48
C MET A 113 14.52 -11.89 3.92
N ILE A 114 14.74 -13.20 4.03
CA ILE A 114 15.94 -13.86 3.51
C ILE A 114 16.06 -13.68 2.00
N THR A 115 14.94 -13.80 1.27
CA THR A 115 14.92 -13.59 -0.18
C THR A 115 15.26 -12.14 -0.53
N LEU A 116 14.69 -11.17 0.19
CA LEU A 116 15.00 -9.74 -0.02
C LEU A 116 16.49 -9.45 0.22
N ASP A 117 17.05 -9.92 1.33
CA ASP A 117 18.47 -9.72 1.62
C ASP A 117 19.37 -10.32 0.51
N LYS A 118 18.98 -11.48 -0.03
CA LYS A 118 19.67 -12.11 -1.17
C LYS A 118 19.56 -11.26 -2.43
N LEU A 119 18.34 -10.81 -2.78
CA LEU A 119 18.10 -10.00 -3.98
C LEU A 119 18.77 -8.62 -3.89
N VAL A 120 18.75 -7.98 -2.71
CA VAL A 120 19.49 -6.72 -2.47
C VAL A 120 20.97 -6.90 -2.82
N LYS A 121 21.57 -8.00 -2.38
CA LYS A 121 22.96 -8.30 -2.71
C LYS A 121 23.16 -8.62 -4.20
N GLU A 122 22.28 -9.43 -4.78
CA GLU A 122 22.34 -9.86 -6.18
C GLU A 122 22.24 -8.70 -7.15
N TYR A 123 21.27 -7.79 -6.93
CA TYR A 123 21.04 -6.63 -7.78
C TYR A 123 21.82 -5.38 -7.35
N ASN A 124 22.67 -5.48 -6.30
CA ASN A 124 23.34 -4.33 -5.68
C ASN A 124 22.36 -3.17 -5.40
N ALA A 125 21.16 -3.53 -4.94
CA ALA A 125 20.08 -2.60 -4.68
C ALA A 125 20.43 -1.68 -3.52
N LYS A 126 20.01 -0.43 -3.59
CA LYS A 126 20.27 0.59 -2.56
C LYS A 126 18.97 1.16 -2.06
N VAL A 127 18.76 1.08 -0.75
CA VAL A 127 17.65 1.74 -0.08
C VAL A 127 17.83 3.25 -0.16
N ASP A 128 16.78 3.97 -0.52
CA ASP A 128 16.75 5.42 -0.39
C ASP A 128 16.73 5.79 1.10
N THR A 129 17.83 6.38 1.56
CA THR A 129 18.04 6.69 2.97
C THR A 129 17.12 7.79 3.47
N SER A 130 16.71 8.73 2.62
CA SER A 130 15.84 9.86 3.01
C SER A 130 14.43 9.37 3.31
N THR A 131 13.84 8.62 2.39
CA THR A 131 12.53 8.00 2.55
C THR A 131 12.54 6.98 3.69
N PHE A 132 13.59 6.15 3.77
CA PHE A 132 13.74 5.17 4.83
C PHE A 132 13.81 5.80 6.22
N ASP A 133 14.57 6.86 6.43
CA ASP A 133 14.69 7.52 7.73
C ASP A 133 13.37 8.14 8.18
N MET A 134 12.59 8.68 7.26
CA MET A 134 11.25 9.20 7.55
C MET A 134 10.29 8.07 7.96
N GLN A 135 10.23 7.00 7.20
CA GLN A 135 9.42 5.82 7.50
C GLN A 135 9.84 5.18 8.83
N LYS A 136 11.13 4.98 9.05
CA LYS A 136 11.68 4.44 10.30
C LYS A 136 11.22 5.26 11.51
N ASN A 137 11.35 6.57 11.46
CA ASN A 137 10.91 7.44 12.54
C ASN A 137 9.41 7.35 12.78
N PHE A 138 8.61 7.28 11.73
CA PHE A 138 7.17 7.09 11.84
C PHE A 138 6.84 5.76 12.54
N TYR A 139 7.37 4.63 12.04
CA TYR A 139 7.08 3.31 12.60
C TYR A 139 7.58 3.15 14.05
N LEU A 140 8.77 3.70 14.38
CA LEU A 140 9.27 3.66 15.74
C LEU A 140 8.39 4.46 16.70
N ASN A 141 7.96 5.64 16.33
CA ASN A 141 7.14 6.48 17.19
C ASN A 141 5.71 5.96 17.37
N TYR A 142 5.08 5.43 16.32
CA TYR A 142 3.67 5.05 16.36
C TYR A 142 3.44 3.57 16.69
N TYR A 143 4.41 2.68 16.42
CA TYR A 143 4.21 1.24 16.61
C TYR A 143 5.17 0.62 17.62
N TYR A 144 6.47 0.97 17.58
CA TYR A 144 7.43 0.37 18.51
C TYR A 144 7.37 1.00 19.91
N THR A 145 7.51 2.32 20.00
CA THR A 145 7.63 3.03 21.30
C THR A 145 6.42 2.83 22.21
N PRO A 146 5.15 2.89 21.72
CA PRO A 146 3.99 2.65 22.57
C PRO A 146 3.91 1.22 23.11
N GLN A 147 4.56 0.26 22.46
CA GLN A 147 4.54 -1.16 22.82
C GLN A 147 5.89 -1.66 23.33
N LYS A 148 6.83 -0.77 23.65
CA LYS A 148 8.20 -1.11 24.04
C LYS A 148 8.28 -2.15 25.16
N GLU A 149 7.45 -2.03 26.18
CA GLU A 149 7.44 -3.00 27.29
C GLU A 149 7.06 -4.42 26.84
N LEU A 150 6.15 -4.54 25.87
CA LEU A 150 5.79 -5.83 25.28
C LEU A 150 6.93 -6.38 24.43
N TYR A 151 7.57 -5.54 23.62
CA TYR A 151 8.73 -5.96 22.83
C TYR A 151 9.90 -6.37 23.68
N ASP A 152 10.17 -5.67 24.80
CA ASP A 152 11.20 -6.05 25.76
C ASP A 152 10.92 -7.44 26.38
N GLU A 153 9.66 -7.74 26.76
CA GLU A 153 9.26 -9.05 27.29
C GLU A 153 9.37 -10.16 26.22
N LEU A 154 9.10 -9.86 24.97
CA LEU A 154 9.28 -10.76 23.84
C LEU A 154 10.76 -10.95 23.46
N GLY A 155 11.67 -10.08 23.91
CA GLY A 155 13.08 -10.06 23.51
C GLY A 155 13.30 -9.48 22.11
N VAL A 156 12.43 -8.56 21.70
CA VAL A 156 12.50 -7.84 20.42
C VAL A 156 13.05 -6.44 20.68
N SER A 157 14.29 -6.20 20.27
CA SER A 157 14.91 -4.87 20.34
C SER A 157 14.40 -3.95 19.23
N GLU A 158 14.60 -2.64 19.42
CA GLU A 158 14.34 -1.64 18.37
C GLU A 158 15.06 -2.00 17.06
N GLN A 159 16.32 -2.42 17.12
CA GLN A 159 17.06 -2.84 15.93
C GLN A 159 16.41 -4.08 15.27
N THR A 160 15.87 -5.03 16.05
CA THR A 160 15.12 -6.16 15.50
C THR A 160 13.85 -5.68 14.80
N PHE A 161 13.15 -4.70 15.38
CA PHE A 161 11.96 -4.13 14.78
C PHE A 161 12.29 -3.43 13.45
N ILE A 162 13.39 -2.67 13.41
CA ILE A 162 13.88 -2.06 12.18
C ILE A 162 14.22 -3.14 11.13
N ASP A 163 15.06 -4.13 11.50
CA ASP A 163 15.57 -5.14 10.57
C ASP A 163 14.47 -6.07 10.02
N ALA A 164 13.46 -6.38 10.83
CA ALA A 164 12.48 -7.43 10.50
C ALA A 164 11.07 -6.93 10.18
N TYR A 165 10.78 -5.65 10.43
CA TYR A 165 9.48 -5.06 10.18
C TYR A 165 9.55 -3.90 9.18
N ILE A 166 10.55 -3.00 9.31
CA ILE A 166 10.64 -1.82 8.45
C ILE A 166 11.52 -2.09 7.22
N MET A 167 12.72 -2.63 7.42
CA MET A 167 13.70 -2.84 6.35
C MET A 167 13.20 -3.74 5.19
N PRO A 168 12.37 -4.77 5.42
CA PRO A 168 11.89 -5.60 4.31
C PRO A 168 11.11 -4.81 3.25
N GLU A 169 10.31 -3.81 3.63
CA GLU A 169 9.60 -2.94 2.69
C GLU A 169 10.60 -2.10 1.88
N ALA A 170 11.52 -1.43 2.56
CA ALA A 170 12.55 -0.63 1.91
C ALA A 170 13.45 -1.47 0.97
N ASN A 171 13.77 -2.70 1.35
CA ASN A 171 14.51 -3.64 0.51
C ASN A 171 13.69 -4.07 -0.72
N TYR A 172 12.39 -4.29 -0.57
CA TYR A 172 11.48 -4.64 -1.67
C TYR A 172 11.47 -3.54 -2.73
N ASP A 173 11.31 -2.29 -2.30
CA ASP A 173 11.33 -1.13 -3.20
C ASP A 173 12.72 -0.92 -3.83
N ALA A 174 13.78 -1.10 -3.05
CA ALA A 174 15.15 -0.97 -3.56
C ALA A 174 15.45 -2.00 -4.65
N VAL A 175 15.00 -3.25 -4.50
CA VAL A 175 15.16 -4.30 -5.52
C VAL A 175 14.31 -3.99 -6.75
N PHE A 176 13.06 -3.55 -6.58
CA PHE A 176 12.22 -3.09 -7.67
C PHE A 176 12.93 -1.99 -8.48
N ASN A 177 13.44 -0.97 -7.80
CA ASN A 177 14.14 0.15 -8.43
C ASN A 177 15.41 -0.32 -9.17
N ALA A 178 16.19 -1.24 -8.59
CA ALA A 178 17.39 -1.79 -9.21
C ALA A 178 17.09 -2.65 -10.46
N ILE A 179 15.86 -3.11 -10.61
CA ILE A 179 15.43 -3.89 -11.78
C ILE A 179 14.80 -2.98 -12.85
N TYR A 180 13.81 -2.16 -12.50
CA TYR A 180 12.91 -1.53 -13.47
C TYR A 180 13.08 -0.02 -13.64
N GLN A 181 13.62 0.69 -12.63
CA GLN A 181 13.84 2.12 -12.73
C GLN A 181 15.05 2.46 -13.61
N LYS A 182 15.26 3.74 -13.91
CA LYS A 182 16.35 4.22 -14.76
C LYS A 182 17.70 3.72 -14.26
N GLY A 183 18.46 3.06 -15.14
CA GLY A 183 19.73 2.43 -14.78
C GLY A 183 19.59 1.01 -14.23
N GLY A 184 18.40 0.49 -14.06
CA GLY A 184 18.14 -0.88 -13.62
C GLY A 184 18.43 -1.94 -14.68
N THR A 185 18.50 -3.20 -14.25
CA THR A 185 18.88 -4.33 -15.14
C THR A 185 17.84 -4.62 -16.23
N LYS A 186 16.58 -4.25 -16.01
CA LYS A 186 15.48 -4.31 -16.97
C LYS A 186 14.76 -2.96 -17.01
N ALA A 187 15.52 -1.88 -17.05
CA ALA A 187 14.95 -0.53 -17.01
C ALA A 187 13.90 -0.34 -18.11
N VAL A 188 12.75 0.23 -17.73
CA VAL A 188 11.71 0.61 -18.68
C VAL A 188 12.18 1.81 -19.47
N SER A 189 12.02 1.79 -20.80
CA SER A 189 12.39 2.92 -21.65
C SER A 189 11.47 4.12 -21.44
N ASP A 190 11.97 5.33 -21.70
CA ASP A 190 11.15 6.54 -21.59
C ASP A 190 10.02 6.53 -22.63
N GLU A 191 10.23 5.93 -23.80
CA GLU A 191 9.20 5.72 -24.84
C GLU A 191 8.07 4.81 -24.33
N ASP A 192 8.41 3.70 -23.65
CA ASP A 192 7.41 2.79 -23.07
C ASP A 192 6.63 3.47 -21.92
N VAL A 193 7.31 4.28 -21.12
CA VAL A 193 6.68 5.07 -20.06
C VAL A 193 5.69 6.07 -20.63
N GLU A 194 6.10 6.86 -21.63
CA GLU A 194 5.23 7.82 -22.31
C GLU A 194 4.03 7.13 -22.97
N LYS A 195 4.29 6.01 -23.65
CA LYS A 195 3.22 5.22 -24.27
C LYS A 195 2.23 4.70 -23.24
N TYR A 196 2.73 4.09 -22.16
CA TYR A 196 1.85 3.59 -21.09
C TYR A 196 1.03 4.71 -20.46
N PHE A 197 1.66 5.85 -20.18
CA PHE A 197 1.00 7.01 -19.64
C PHE A 197 -0.12 7.50 -20.56
N THR A 198 0.15 7.67 -21.84
CA THR A 198 -0.85 8.14 -22.81
C THR A 198 -2.00 7.15 -23.03
N ASP A 199 -1.73 5.85 -22.89
CA ASP A 199 -2.74 4.80 -23.09
C ASP A 199 -3.60 4.54 -21.84
N ASN A 200 -3.08 4.81 -20.62
CA ASN A 200 -3.71 4.38 -19.37
C ASN A 200 -4.08 5.51 -18.40
N TYR A 201 -3.64 6.74 -18.66
CA TYR A 201 -3.92 7.87 -17.78
C TYR A 201 -4.88 8.86 -18.47
N VAL A 202 -5.51 9.67 -17.64
CA VAL A 202 -6.33 10.82 -18.06
C VAL A 202 -5.93 12.03 -17.24
N THR A 203 -6.07 13.22 -17.86
CA THR A 203 -5.98 14.48 -17.15
C THR A 203 -7.29 15.23 -17.35
N TYR A 204 -7.88 15.70 -16.28
CA TYR A 204 -9.14 16.42 -16.33
C TYR A 204 -9.25 17.42 -15.18
N TYR A 205 -9.85 18.54 -15.47
CA TYR A 205 -10.33 19.49 -14.47
C TYR A 205 -11.79 19.17 -14.18
N TYR A 206 -12.18 19.31 -12.92
CA TYR A 206 -13.57 19.24 -12.53
C TYR A 206 -13.94 20.30 -11.49
N LEU A 207 -15.19 20.72 -11.55
CA LEU A 207 -15.83 21.54 -10.54
C LEU A 207 -17.15 20.86 -10.16
N THR A 208 -17.52 20.86 -8.88
CA THR A 208 -18.71 20.13 -8.44
C THR A 208 -19.62 20.96 -7.55
N TYR A 209 -20.91 20.63 -7.57
CA TYR A 209 -21.82 20.97 -6.48
C TYR A 209 -22.73 19.80 -6.13
N ASP A 210 -23.13 19.75 -4.86
CA ASP A 210 -24.05 18.74 -4.34
C ASP A 210 -25.50 19.19 -4.58
N ILE A 211 -26.35 18.31 -5.17
CA ILE A 211 -27.79 18.54 -5.31
C ILE A 211 -28.58 18.15 -4.03
N LYS A 212 -27.89 17.48 -3.11
CA LYS A 212 -28.39 17.15 -1.78
C LYS A 212 -27.35 17.45 -0.73
N THR A 213 -27.78 17.90 0.43
CA THR A 213 -26.97 18.06 1.63
C THR A 213 -27.39 17.03 2.67
N THR A 214 -26.43 16.42 3.35
CA THR A 214 -26.70 15.46 4.43
C THR A 214 -26.33 16.09 5.76
N ASP A 215 -27.28 16.15 6.68
CA ASP A 215 -27.05 16.69 8.02
C ASP A 215 -26.27 15.71 8.93
N GLN A 216 -25.92 16.16 10.15
CA GLN A 216 -25.20 15.34 11.12
C GLN A 216 -25.97 14.09 11.60
N SER A 217 -27.28 14.04 11.36
CA SER A 217 -28.16 12.90 11.69
C SER A 217 -28.25 11.90 10.53
N GLY A 218 -27.60 12.17 9.39
CA GLY A 218 -27.65 11.33 8.21
C GLY A 218 -28.89 11.56 7.34
N VAL A 219 -29.66 12.62 7.58
CA VAL A 219 -30.84 12.97 6.76
C VAL A 219 -30.38 13.80 5.57
N SER A 220 -30.66 13.29 4.34
CA SER A 220 -30.35 14.00 3.10
C SER A 220 -31.56 14.85 2.66
N THR A 221 -31.30 16.11 2.35
CA THR A 221 -32.29 17.08 1.86
C THR A 221 -31.78 17.68 0.55
N GLU A 222 -32.66 17.82 -0.44
CA GLU A 222 -32.32 18.53 -1.68
C GLU A 222 -32.05 20.00 -1.39
N ILE A 223 -31.09 20.59 -2.14
CA ILE A 223 -30.86 22.04 -2.10
C ILE A 223 -32.10 22.76 -2.62
N ASP A 224 -32.33 23.98 -2.17
CA ASP A 224 -33.47 24.78 -2.64
C ASP A 224 -33.31 25.14 -4.12
N ASP A 225 -34.49 25.40 -4.77
CA ASP A 225 -34.55 25.67 -6.21
C ASP A 225 -33.71 26.91 -6.60
N GLU A 226 -33.67 27.97 -5.78
CA GLU A 226 -32.92 29.19 -6.05
C GLU A 226 -31.40 28.89 -6.09
N THR A 227 -30.93 28.13 -5.11
CA THR A 227 -29.54 27.68 -5.04
C THR A 227 -29.20 26.78 -6.23
N LYS A 228 -30.07 25.85 -6.60
CA LYS A 228 -29.89 24.96 -7.74
C LYS A 228 -29.82 25.76 -9.07
N ASP A 229 -30.78 26.65 -9.31
CA ASP A 229 -30.78 27.48 -10.50
C ASP A 229 -29.50 28.32 -10.64
N LYS A 230 -29.01 28.89 -9.52
CA LYS A 230 -27.75 29.63 -9.48
C LYS A 230 -26.57 28.76 -9.89
N TYR A 231 -26.47 27.54 -9.38
CA TYR A 231 -25.40 26.61 -9.79
C TYR A 231 -25.51 26.21 -11.26
N GLU A 232 -26.71 25.87 -11.74
CA GLU A 232 -26.90 25.48 -13.13
C GLU A 232 -26.55 26.59 -14.11
N GLU A 233 -26.95 27.84 -13.82
CA GLU A 233 -26.61 29.01 -14.65
C GLU A 233 -25.09 29.21 -14.70
N ASN A 234 -24.42 29.18 -13.53
CA ASN A 234 -22.99 29.38 -13.47
C ASN A 234 -22.23 28.23 -14.15
N PHE A 235 -22.65 26.97 -13.99
CA PHE A 235 -21.98 25.85 -14.65
C PHE A 235 -22.12 25.92 -16.19
N ARG A 236 -23.26 26.36 -16.71
CA ARG A 236 -23.43 26.63 -18.16
C ARG A 236 -22.53 27.79 -18.63
N LYS A 237 -22.38 28.84 -17.81
CA LYS A 237 -21.45 29.96 -18.05
C LYS A 237 -19.99 29.46 -18.10
N TYR A 238 -19.57 28.66 -17.15
CA TYR A 238 -18.21 28.11 -17.12
C TYR A 238 -17.93 27.15 -18.28
N GLN A 239 -18.91 26.32 -18.63
CA GLN A 239 -18.84 25.50 -19.84
C GLN A 239 -18.62 26.33 -21.08
N HIS A 240 -19.40 27.42 -21.25
CA HIS A 240 -19.25 28.35 -22.37
C HIS A 240 -17.89 29.06 -22.37
N MET A 241 -17.37 29.45 -21.18
CA MET A 241 -16.05 30.06 -21.05
C MET A 241 -14.95 29.13 -21.60
N LEU A 242 -14.98 27.87 -21.23
CA LEU A 242 -13.99 26.87 -21.67
C LEU A 242 -14.14 26.50 -23.15
N ASN A 243 -15.40 26.32 -23.64
CA ASN A 243 -15.65 25.79 -24.97
C ASN A 243 -15.57 26.85 -26.07
N GLU A 244 -15.99 28.09 -25.81
CA GLU A 244 -16.21 29.08 -26.85
C GLU A 244 -15.40 30.37 -26.66
N GLN A 245 -14.98 30.69 -25.44
CA GLN A 245 -14.25 31.93 -25.16
C GLN A 245 -12.73 31.75 -24.99
N SER A 246 -12.20 30.57 -25.24
CA SER A 246 -10.77 30.24 -25.07
C SER A 246 -10.23 30.59 -23.66
N LYS A 247 -11.09 30.50 -22.63
CA LYS A 247 -10.73 30.70 -21.25
C LYS A 247 -10.07 29.42 -20.69
N THR A 248 -9.26 29.60 -19.66
CA THR A 248 -8.58 28.50 -18.97
C THR A 248 -9.40 28.01 -17.77
N THR A 249 -9.05 26.86 -17.20
CA THR A 249 -9.63 26.37 -15.94
C THR A 249 -9.37 27.34 -14.80
N LYS A 250 -8.21 28.04 -14.80
CA LYS A 250 -7.92 29.10 -13.86
C LYS A 250 -8.88 30.28 -13.97
N ASP A 251 -9.25 30.68 -15.19
CA ASP A 251 -10.26 31.75 -15.39
C ASP A 251 -11.62 31.32 -14.82
N VAL A 252 -11.97 30.01 -14.93
CA VAL A 252 -13.19 29.46 -14.31
C VAL A 252 -13.10 29.49 -12.78
N ASP A 253 -11.96 29.12 -12.20
CA ASP A 253 -11.75 29.22 -10.74
C ASP A 253 -11.85 30.65 -10.22
N ASP A 254 -11.26 31.59 -10.92
CA ASP A 254 -11.35 33.00 -10.55
C ASP A 254 -12.79 33.53 -10.71
N GLN A 255 -13.51 33.09 -11.73
CA GLN A 255 -14.92 33.46 -11.91
C GLN A 255 -15.84 32.80 -10.86
N TYR A 256 -15.57 31.55 -10.46
CA TYR A 256 -16.29 30.86 -9.39
C TYR A 256 -16.23 31.66 -8.08
N LYS A 257 -15.03 32.14 -7.70
CA LYS A 257 -14.86 32.95 -6.50
C LYS A 257 -15.72 34.21 -6.52
N ILE A 258 -15.85 34.85 -7.69
CA ILE A 258 -16.68 36.03 -7.85
C ILE A 258 -18.18 35.69 -7.73
N ASP A 259 -18.63 34.66 -8.45
CA ASP A 259 -20.04 34.29 -8.56
C ASP A 259 -20.62 33.74 -7.25
N PHE A 260 -19.77 33.11 -6.42
CA PHE A 260 -20.17 32.52 -5.14
C PHE A 260 -19.61 33.29 -3.92
N GLU A 261 -18.95 34.45 -4.13
CA GLU A 261 -18.30 35.22 -3.06
C GLU A 261 -17.38 34.36 -2.17
N ALA A 262 -16.66 33.41 -2.81
CA ALA A 262 -15.85 32.41 -2.14
C ALA A 262 -14.37 32.83 -2.10
N GLU A 263 -13.66 32.51 -1.01
CA GLU A 263 -12.22 32.75 -0.91
C GLU A 263 -11.42 31.83 -1.83
N GLU A 264 -11.90 30.57 -1.98
CA GLU A 264 -11.26 29.55 -2.81
C GLU A 264 -12.24 28.94 -3.79
N SER A 265 -11.74 28.49 -4.96
CA SER A 265 -12.52 27.67 -5.89
C SER A 265 -12.63 26.23 -5.35
N LYS A 266 -13.70 25.55 -5.76
CA LYS A 266 -13.86 24.10 -5.60
C LYS A 266 -13.32 23.30 -6.79
N GLY A 267 -12.73 24.00 -7.77
CA GLY A 267 -12.15 23.36 -8.95
C GLY A 267 -10.87 22.61 -8.61
N ALA A 268 -10.70 21.45 -9.20
CA ALA A 268 -9.50 20.64 -9.06
C ALA A 268 -9.08 20.05 -10.40
N THR A 269 -7.78 19.91 -10.62
CA THR A 269 -7.21 19.21 -11.77
C THR A 269 -6.55 17.94 -11.30
N GLU A 270 -6.98 16.83 -11.87
CA GLU A 270 -6.45 15.50 -11.59
C GLU A 270 -5.71 14.94 -12.82
N THR A 271 -4.58 14.28 -12.58
CA THR A 271 -3.89 13.45 -13.58
C THR A 271 -3.60 12.11 -12.93
N GLN A 272 -4.33 11.08 -13.34
CA GLN A 272 -4.28 9.77 -12.70
C GLN A 272 -4.54 8.64 -13.68
N ALA A 273 -4.16 7.42 -13.31
CA ALA A 273 -4.54 6.25 -14.10
C ALA A 273 -6.07 6.11 -14.11
N VAL A 274 -6.62 5.73 -15.25
CA VAL A 274 -8.08 5.55 -15.41
C VAL A 274 -8.64 4.59 -14.38
N ASP A 275 -7.88 3.56 -14.02
CA ASP A 275 -8.30 2.54 -13.05
C ASP A 275 -8.26 3.01 -11.59
N ASP A 276 -7.61 4.13 -11.31
CA ASP A 276 -7.56 4.73 -9.97
C ASP A 276 -8.73 5.68 -9.70
N ILE A 277 -9.59 5.95 -10.71
CA ILE A 277 -10.82 6.72 -10.50
C ILE A 277 -11.82 5.84 -9.73
N GLU A 278 -12.06 6.20 -8.45
CA GLU A 278 -12.87 5.39 -7.54
C GLU A 278 -14.34 5.22 -7.99
N SER A 279 -14.93 6.28 -8.55
CA SER A 279 -16.33 6.25 -9.02
C SER A 279 -16.39 5.73 -10.45
N GLU A 280 -17.02 4.57 -10.65
CA GLU A 280 -17.25 4.00 -12.00
C GLU A 280 -18.02 4.92 -12.93
N ASP A 281 -18.96 5.72 -12.41
CA ASP A 281 -19.71 6.66 -13.21
C ASP A 281 -18.87 7.89 -13.58
N LEU A 282 -18.03 8.39 -12.67
CA LEU A 282 -17.06 9.45 -12.98
C LEU A 282 -16.02 8.95 -13.98
N LYS A 283 -15.50 7.74 -13.81
CA LYS A 283 -14.58 7.08 -14.74
C LYS A 283 -15.15 7.06 -16.15
N LYS A 284 -16.39 6.60 -16.31
CA LYS A 284 -17.09 6.59 -17.61
C LYS A 284 -17.27 8.00 -18.17
N ALA A 285 -17.68 8.97 -17.35
CA ALA A 285 -17.85 10.34 -17.77
C ALA A 285 -16.54 10.95 -18.30
N VAL A 286 -15.44 10.80 -17.55
CA VAL A 286 -14.11 11.30 -17.95
C VAL A 286 -13.58 10.58 -19.20
N GLN A 287 -13.77 9.25 -19.31
CA GLN A 287 -13.35 8.51 -20.49
C GLN A 287 -14.08 8.96 -21.75
N ASN A 288 -15.41 9.19 -21.66
CA ASN A 288 -16.26 9.57 -22.79
C ASN A 288 -16.17 11.07 -23.14
N ALA A 289 -15.69 11.90 -22.20
CA ALA A 289 -15.55 13.33 -22.46
C ALA A 289 -14.58 13.58 -23.63
N GLU A 290 -14.93 14.53 -24.47
CA GLU A 290 -14.11 14.97 -25.60
C GLU A 290 -12.93 15.82 -25.08
N GLU A 291 -11.73 15.57 -25.60
CA GLU A 291 -10.52 16.32 -25.22
C GLU A 291 -10.71 17.83 -25.51
N LYS A 292 -10.25 18.66 -24.57
CA LYS A 292 -10.33 20.13 -24.65
C LYS A 292 -11.76 20.69 -24.76
N LYS A 293 -12.72 19.92 -24.22
CA LYS A 293 -14.13 20.33 -24.18
C LYS A 293 -14.70 20.10 -22.79
N ALA A 294 -15.45 21.07 -22.32
CA ALA A 294 -16.14 21.00 -21.05
C ALA A 294 -17.56 20.43 -21.23
N GLU A 295 -17.92 19.52 -20.34
CA GLU A 295 -19.25 18.93 -20.26
C GLU A 295 -19.82 19.04 -18.85
N VAL A 296 -21.13 19.21 -18.73
CA VAL A 296 -21.84 19.20 -17.44
C VAL A 296 -22.61 17.89 -17.34
N VAL A 297 -22.31 17.10 -16.32
CA VAL A 297 -22.92 15.78 -16.10
C VAL A 297 -23.39 15.62 -14.66
N THR A 298 -24.46 14.89 -14.43
CA THR A 298 -24.93 14.53 -13.09
C THR A 298 -24.52 13.10 -12.78
N ILE A 299 -23.83 12.90 -11.65
CA ILE A 299 -23.36 11.61 -11.18
C ILE A 299 -23.81 11.45 -9.72
N GLY A 300 -24.76 10.56 -9.47
CA GLY A 300 -25.38 10.41 -8.16
C GLY A 300 -26.03 11.72 -7.68
N ASP A 301 -25.64 12.17 -6.50
CA ASP A 301 -26.15 13.40 -5.89
C ASP A 301 -25.26 14.62 -6.14
N LYS A 302 -24.40 14.57 -7.19
CA LYS A 302 -23.49 15.66 -7.57
C LYS A 302 -23.62 16.02 -9.05
N VAL A 303 -23.45 17.28 -9.35
CA VAL A 303 -23.26 17.79 -10.72
C VAL A 303 -21.79 18.13 -10.89
N TYR A 304 -21.22 17.70 -11.99
CA TYR A 304 -19.84 17.93 -12.39
C TYR A 304 -19.79 18.78 -13.66
N LEU A 305 -18.95 19.79 -13.65
CA LEU A 305 -18.37 20.38 -14.86
C LEU A 305 -17.05 19.64 -15.06
N ILE A 306 -16.90 18.86 -16.11
CA ILE A 306 -15.68 18.13 -16.45
C ILE A 306 -15.06 18.75 -17.69
N TYR A 307 -13.77 19.07 -17.64
CA TYR A 307 -12.98 19.50 -18.79
C TYR A 307 -11.78 18.57 -18.94
N LYS A 308 -11.83 17.71 -19.95
CA LYS A 308 -10.75 16.75 -20.24
C LYS A 308 -9.58 17.45 -20.93
N GLY A 309 -8.42 17.39 -20.32
CA GLY A 309 -7.17 17.87 -20.89
C GLY A 309 -6.57 16.91 -21.92
N SER A 310 -5.51 17.34 -22.60
CA SER A 310 -4.76 16.45 -23.48
C SER A 310 -3.70 15.68 -22.71
N ILE A 311 -3.88 14.37 -22.61
CA ILE A 311 -2.90 13.51 -21.94
C ILE A 311 -1.57 13.48 -22.69
N LYS A 312 -1.59 13.65 -24.01
CA LYS A 312 -0.36 13.74 -24.83
C LYS A 312 0.46 14.98 -24.53
N GLU A 313 -0.23 16.12 -24.31
CA GLU A 313 0.46 17.36 -23.90
C GLU A 313 1.01 17.18 -22.46
N LYS A 314 0.25 16.51 -21.60
CA LYS A 314 0.67 16.24 -20.22
C LYS A 314 1.85 15.27 -20.12
N ALA A 315 2.06 14.42 -21.11
CA ALA A 315 3.22 13.52 -21.15
C ALA A 315 4.57 14.27 -21.14
N ALA A 316 4.61 15.52 -21.64
CA ALA A 316 5.78 16.36 -21.56
C ALA A 316 6.15 16.80 -20.13
N ASP A 317 5.21 16.69 -19.19
CA ASP A 317 5.40 17.03 -17.77
C ASP A 317 5.84 15.83 -16.93
N ILE A 318 6.09 14.66 -17.53
CA ILE A 318 6.65 13.50 -16.83
C ILE A 318 8.09 13.82 -16.43
N LYS A 319 8.34 13.80 -15.13
CA LYS A 319 9.65 14.11 -14.56
C LYS A 319 10.23 12.93 -13.78
N PRO A 320 11.58 12.83 -13.69
CA PRO A 320 12.21 12.00 -12.67
C PRO A 320 11.75 12.43 -11.26
N GLU A 321 11.69 11.50 -10.33
CA GLU A 321 11.24 11.76 -8.95
C GLU A 321 12.05 12.85 -8.26
N ASP A 322 13.36 12.83 -8.45
CA ASP A 322 14.31 13.79 -7.87
C ASP A 322 14.27 15.20 -8.48
N GLU A 323 13.54 15.37 -9.59
CA GLU A 323 13.30 16.66 -10.26
C GLU A 323 11.93 17.25 -9.94
N ILE A 324 11.06 16.55 -9.21
CA ILE A 324 9.75 17.05 -8.80
C ILE A 324 9.91 17.94 -7.57
N THR A 325 9.42 19.17 -7.67
CA THR A 325 9.44 20.16 -6.59
C THR A 325 8.03 20.47 -6.08
N GLU A 326 7.91 21.16 -4.96
CA GLU A 326 6.61 21.61 -4.42
C GLU A 326 5.82 22.51 -5.40
N GLU A 327 6.53 23.18 -6.33
CA GLU A 327 5.93 24.04 -7.36
C GLU A 327 5.34 23.22 -8.52
N ASP A 328 5.72 21.97 -8.66
CA ASP A 328 5.27 21.06 -9.72
C ASP A 328 3.95 20.37 -9.37
N SER A 329 2.99 21.11 -8.81
CA SER A 329 1.69 20.54 -8.45
C SER A 329 1.01 19.93 -9.68
N GLY A 330 0.81 18.61 -9.69
CA GLY A 330 0.26 17.86 -10.80
C GLY A 330 1.29 17.33 -11.82
N ALA A 331 2.60 17.43 -11.55
CA ALA A 331 3.61 16.65 -12.28
C ALA A 331 3.42 15.16 -11.99
N VAL A 332 3.64 14.35 -12.99
CA VAL A 332 3.58 12.89 -12.84
C VAL A 332 4.98 12.33 -12.75
N SER A 333 5.25 11.62 -11.67
CA SER A 333 6.52 10.96 -11.46
C SER A 333 6.71 9.80 -12.44
N ARG A 334 7.84 9.81 -13.16
CA ARG A 334 8.26 8.67 -13.98
C ARG A 334 8.29 7.39 -13.15
N ASN A 335 8.79 7.48 -11.93
CA ASN A 335 8.93 6.34 -11.05
C ASN A 335 7.57 5.74 -10.67
N SER A 336 6.56 6.57 -10.43
CA SER A 336 5.19 6.10 -10.15
C SER A 336 4.56 5.39 -11.34
N ILE A 337 4.78 5.89 -12.57
CA ILE A 337 4.31 5.23 -13.79
C ILE A 337 4.98 3.85 -13.96
N VAL A 338 6.30 3.76 -13.80
CA VAL A 338 7.05 2.49 -13.89
C VAL A 338 6.56 1.51 -12.82
N THR A 339 6.29 2.00 -11.60
CA THR A 339 5.73 1.18 -10.53
C THR A 339 4.36 0.61 -10.93
N LYS A 340 3.48 1.44 -11.46
CA LYS A 340 2.17 1.00 -11.96
C LYS A 340 2.29 -0.03 -13.09
N MET A 341 3.25 0.16 -14.01
CA MET A 341 3.50 -0.76 -15.12
C MET A 341 4.03 -2.12 -14.68
N LYS A 342 4.84 -2.17 -13.63
CA LYS A 342 5.68 -3.33 -13.30
C LYS A 342 5.37 -3.99 -11.96
N SER A 343 4.46 -3.46 -11.16
CA SER A 343 4.15 -3.98 -9.83
C SER A 343 3.70 -5.44 -9.84
N GLU A 344 2.82 -5.84 -10.75
CA GLU A 344 2.36 -7.23 -10.82
C GLU A 344 3.47 -8.17 -11.33
N GLU A 345 4.22 -7.78 -12.39
CA GLU A 345 5.37 -8.55 -12.88
C GLU A 345 6.41 -8.74 -11.77
N TYR A 346 6.69 -7.68 -11.02
CA TYR A 346 7.66 -7.74 -9.92
C TYR A 346 7.17 -8.60 -8.76
N LYS A 347 5.90 -8.52 -8.42
CA LYS A 347 5.29 -9.35 -7.40
C LYS A 347 5.39 -10.84 -7.75
N GLU A 348 5.04 -11.20 -8.98
CA GLU A 348 5.19 -12.57 -9.46
C GLU A 348 6.66 -13.03 -9.42
N PHE A 349 7.57 -12.19 -9.90
CA PHE A 349 9.00 -12.46 -9.80
C PHE A 349 9.45 -12.70 -8.36
N PHE A 350 9.03 -11.84 -7.43
CA PHE A 350 9.42 -11.94 -6.03
C PHE A 350 8.89 -13.21 -5.36
N GLU A 351 7.61 -13.53 -5.56
CA GLU A 351 7.02 -14.77 -5.02
C GLU A 351 7.69 -16.01 -5.62
N ASP A 352 8.02 -16.00 -6.89
CA ASP A 352 8.81 -17.06 -7.54
C ASP A 352 10.18 -17.24 -6.89
N GLU A 353 10.87 -16.16 -6.52
CA GLU A 353 12.17 -16.23 -5.84
C GLU A 353 12.04 -16.73 -4.39
N VAL A 354 10.94 -16.39 -3.70
CA VAL A 354 10.62 -16.95 -2.38
C VAL A 354 10.36 -18.46 -2.48
N ASP A 355 9.60 -18.90 -3.48
CA ASP A 355 9.27 -20.31 -3.67
C ASP A 355 10.48 -21.18 -4.06
N LYS A 356 11.42 -20.61 -4.82
CA LYS A 356 12.70 -21.26 -5.18
C LYS A 356 13.71 -21.28 -4.04
N LEU A 357 13.47 -20.53 -2.95
CA LEU A 357 14.45 -20.40 -1.87
C LEU A 357 14.70 -21.73 -1.17
N LYS A 358 15.92 -22.26 -1.28
CA LYS A 358 16.37 -23.40 -0.49
C LYS A 358 16.82 -22.90 0.88
N TYR A 359 16.23 -23.43 1.93
CA TYR A 359 16.49 -22.99 3.30
C TYR A 359 16.63 -24.14 4.28
N GLU A 360 17.32 -23.88 5.38
CA GLU A 360 17.38 -24.75 6.56
C GLU A 360 16.47 -24.18 7.65
N ARG A 361 15.80 -25.06 8.39
CA ARG A 361 15.00 -24.72 9.56
C ARG A 361 15.75 -25.14 10.83
N ASN A 362 15.78 -24.28 11.81
CA ASN A 362 16.36 -24.56 13.12
C ASN A 362 15.30 -25.03 14.11
N ASP A 363 15.12 -26.33 14.26
CA ASP A 363 14.09 -26.90 15.13
C ASP A 363 14.30 -26.55 16.61
N ALA A 364 15.55 -26.40 17.07
CA ALA A 364 15.84 -25.97 18.44
C ALA A 364 15.35 -24.55 18.70
N CYS A 365 15.54 -23.64 17.74
CA CYS A 365 15.03 -22.27 17.82
C CYS A 365 13.50 -22.26 17.80
N ILE A 366 12.88 -22.93 16.83
CA ILE A 366 11.42 -22.97 16.67
C ILE A 366 10.73 -23.56 17.91
N SER A 367 11.28 -24.63 18.48
CA SER A 367 10.73 -25.23 19.71
C SER A 367 10.89 -24.32 20.93
N LYS A 368 12.04 -23.64 21.07
CA LYS A 368 12.30 -22.72 22.18
C LYS A 368 11.42 -21.48 22.12
N TYR A 369 11.20 -20.95 20.94
CA TYR A 369 10.41 -19.76 20.66
C TYR A 369 9.15 -20.13 19.86
N SER A 370 8.37 -21.07 20.41
CA SER A 370 7.16 -21.56 19.74
C SER A 370 6.08 -20.48 19.63
N VAL A 371 5.17 -20.67 18.68
CA VAL A 371 3.98 -19.80 18.51
C VAL A 371 3.23 -19.64 19.83
N MET A 372 2.94 -20.77 20.51
CA MET A 372 2.17 -20.73 21.75
C MET A 372 2.89 -19.98 22.88
N ARG A 373 4.23 -20.04 22.95
CA ARG A 373 4.99 -19.23 23.92
C ARG A 373 4.76 -17.72 23.67
N THR A 374 4.79 -17.29 22.44
CA THR A 374 4.50 -15.88 22.09
C THR A 374 3.06 -15.53 22.46
N VAL A 375 2.11 -16.38 22.10
CA VAL A 375 0.69 -16.22 22.46
C VAL A 375 0.49 -16.12 23.97
N ASP A 376 1.16 -16.96 24.77
CA ASP A 376 1.06 -16.95 26.23
C ASP A 376 1.58 -15.62 26.82
N ILE A 377 2.68 -15.07 26.30
CA ILE A 377 3.19 -13.75 26.68
C ILE A 377 2.16 -12.68 26.37
N LEU A 378 1.56 -12.72 25.18
CA LEU A 378 0.51 -11.76 24.78
C LEU A 378 -0.71 -11.81 25.67
N LYS A 379 -1.21 -13.01 25.97
CA LYS A 379 -2.36 -13.20 26.87
C LYS A 379 -2.06 -12.68 28.27
N LYS A 380 -0.92 -13.02 28.82
CA LYS A 380 -0.47 -12.54 30.15
C LYS A 380 -0.39 -11.01 30.17
N LYS A 381 0.21 -10.38 29.18
CA LYS A 381 0.33 -8.90 29.10
C LYS A 381 -1.03 -8.22 28.95
N ALA A 382 -1.94 -8.84 28.24
CA ALA A 382 -3.31 -8.37 28.11
C ALA A 382 -4.15 -8.54 29.41
N GLY A 383 -3.62 -9.24 30.44
CA GLY A 383 -4.32 -9.49 31.71
C GLY A 383 -5.29 -10.68 31.66
N ALA A 384 -4.94 -11.71 30.90
CA ALA A 384 -5.65 -12.98 30.84
C ALA A 384 -5.13 -13.94 31.91
#